data_86312f5ea291d19f2d0f33780932dae1
#
_entry.id   86312f5ea291d19f2d0f33780932dae1
#
_cell.length_a   1.000
_cell.length_b   1.000
_cell.length_c   1.000
_cell.angle_alpha   90.00
_cell.angle_beta   90.00
_cell.angle_gamma   90.00
#
_symmetry.space_group_name_H-M   'P 1'
#
loop_
_entity.id
_entity.type
_entity.pdbx_description
1 polymer ?
#
loop_
_entity_poly.entity_id
_entity_poly.type
_entity_poly.pdbx_seq_one_letter_code
_entity_poly.pdbx_strand_id
1 'polypeptide(L)'
;MEQIIREYRPDVKDSTIGAYVRSLTKLNGLLGENPEYTPDKVLPVIESLHYTTQRNILNSLIVYLKATDNPPSKIKSFIEKRDKHNTQYKEEQMSGKISEKQKPNFVSLDSVREMLEKIKPEIDIIKKMPKAGITLNRANRNLFSAYTLFQFYITAPLRNDFAMMEMTTRRAYNKLSLDEKRHKNYMLFEKNKINLMLNNYKTAGTYGEKTIPMDKKVERLMRNFVKVLGYKTGDVVFPYSSNTLTQLLIRTSKKYINKKIGTTMLRHIYLSDKYGESKLESQADAEKMGHSVKTQQDVYVKDPNDFQPIEDHLENDPPLPDFILADDSPEIV
;
A
#
# COMPACT_ATOMS: atom_id res chain seq x y z
N MET A 1 -31.34 5.75 -2.36
CA MET A 1 -29.96 6.18 -2.72
C MET A 1 -29.02 5.00 -2.86
N GLU A 2 -28.80 4.18 -1.82
CA GLU A 2 -27.91 3.00 -1.91
C GLU A 2 -28.36 2.01 -2.98
N GLN A 3 -29.63 1.61 -2.95
CA GLN A 3 -30.20 0.68 -3.92
C GLN A 3 -30.04 1.17 -5.37
N ILE A 4 -30.32 2.44 -5.65
CA ILE A 4 -30.18 3.06 -6.97
C ILE A 4 -28.73 2.98 -7.47
N ILE A 5 -27.75 3.27 -6.59
CA ILE A 5 -26.34 3.19 -6.96
C ILE A 5 -25.92 1.73 -7.21
N ARG A 6 -26.43 0.80 -6.41
CA ARG A 6 -26.16 -0.62 -6.51
C ARG A 6 -26.69 -1.22 -7.83
N GLU A 7 -27.90 -0.86 -8.22
CA GLU A 7 -28.50 -1.26 -9.49
C GLU A 7 -27.74 -0.69 -10.69
N TYR A 8 -27.29 0.56 -10.61
CA TYR A 8 -26.49 1.21 -11.66
C TYR A 8 -25.06 0.66 -11.77
N ARG A 9 -24.47 0.20 -10.65
CA ARG A 9 -23.08 -0.30 -10.56
C ARG A 9 -23.03 -1.66 -9.85
N PRO A 10 -23.60 -2.72 -10.44
CA PRO A 10 -23.71 -4.04 -9.78
C PRO A 10 -22.34 -4.69 -9.47
N ASP A 11 -21.31 -4.40 -10.28
CA ASP A 11 -19.97 -5.01 -10.12
C ASP A 11 -19.11 -4.32 -9.05
N VAL A 12 -19.61 -3.25 -8.43
CA VAL A 12 -18.83 -2.47 -7.45
C VAL A 12 -18.98 -3.07 -6.05
N LYS A 13 -17.84 -3.22 -5.34
CA LYS A 13 -17.82 -3.76 -3.97
C LYS A 13 -18.68 -2.95 -3.00
N ASP A 14 -19.32 -3.62 -2.05
CA ASP A 14 -20.16 -2.99 -1.00
C ASP A 14 -19.45 -1.86 -0.26
N SER A 15 -18.14 -2.00 0.00
CA SER A 15 -17.35 -0.95 0.63
C SER A 15 -17.29 0.35 -0.18
N THR A 16 -17.33 0.26 -1.51
CA THR A 16 -17.35 1.43 -2.42
C THR A 16 -18.75 2.04 -2.47
N ILE A 17 -19.80 1.21 -2.55
CA ILE A 17 -21.18 1.68 -2.44
C ILE A 17 -21.38 2.44 -1.13
N GLY A 18 -20.96 1.85 0.00
CA GLY A 18 -20.99 2.51 1.30
C GLY A 18 -20.19 3.82 1.37
N ALA A 19 -19.09 3.94 0.61
CA ALA A 19 -18.34 5.19 0.51
C ALA A 19 -19.11 6.26 -0.28
N TYR A 20 -19.78 5.89 -1.36
CA TYR A 20 -20.65 6.79 -2.10
C TYR A 20 -21.80 7.30 -1.23
N VAL A 21 -22.49 6.39 -0.54
CA VAL A 21 -23.60 6.74 0.36
C VAL A 21 -23.13 7.71 1.43
N ARG A 22 -22.02 7.44 2.13
CA ARG A 22 -21.49 8.36 3.16
C ARG A 22 -21.15 9.74 2.61
N SER A 23 -20.59 9.81 1.41
CA SER A 23 -20.26 11.09 0.77
C SER A 23 -21.52 11.89 0.42
N LEU A 24 -22.56 11.23 -0.08
CA LEU A 24 -23.85 11.84 -0.39
C LEU A 24 -24.61 12.26 0.88
N THR A 25 -24.58 11.43 1.94
CA THR A 25 -25.15 11.78 3.24
C THR A 25 -24.49 13.05 3.80
N LYS A 26 -23.15 13.14 3.67
CA LYS A 26 -22.42 14.36 4.08
C LYS A 26 -22.85 15.57 3.24
N LEU A 27 -23.00 15.42 1.92
CA LEU A 27 -23.47 16.49 1.04
C LEU A 27 -24.89 16.94 1.43
N ASN A 28 -25.81 16.01 1.66
CA ASN A 28 -27.17 16.32 2.09
C ASN A 28 -27.20 17.10 3.40
N GLY A 29 -26.35 16.72 4.36
CA GLY A 29 -26.18 17.47 5.61
C GLY A 29 -25.69 18.91 5.42
N LEU A 30 -24.96 19.19 4.35
CA LEU A 30 -24.52 20.54 3.98
C LEU A 30 -25.58 21.34 3.22
N LEU A 31 -26.43 20.68 2.43
CA LEU A 31 -27.48 21.30 1.64
C LEU A 31 -28.78 21.53 2.43
N GLY A 32 -28.95 20.83 3.55
CA GLY A 32 -30.17 20.92 4.38
C GLY A 32 -31.30 20.02 3.88
N GLU A 33 -32.52 20.37 4.30
CA GLU A 33 -33.75 19.66 3.94
C GLU A 33 -34.04 19.80 2.44
N ASN A 34 -34.50 18.73 1.79
CA ASN A 34 -34.83 18.67 0.36
C ASN A 34 -33.66 19.11 -0.54
N PRO A 35 -32.53 18.39 -0.55
CA PRO A 35 -31.34 18.78 -1.26
C PRO A 35 -31.56 18.79 -2.79
N GLU A 36 -31.31 19.91 -3.40
CA GLU A 36 -31.26 20.04 -4.85
C GLU A 36 -29.82 19.97 -5.35
N TYR A 37 -29.54 19.02 -6.23
CA TYR A 37 -28.22 18.81 -6.78
C TYR A 37 -27.98 19.64 -8.05
N THR A 38 -27.98 20.98 -7.89
CA THR A 38 -27.58 21.91 -8.95
C THR A 38 -26.19 22.48 -8.68
N PRO A 39 -25.41 22.87 -9.72
CA PRO A 39 -24.06 23.41 -9.52
C PRO A 39 -24.02 24.60 -8.56
N ASP A 40 -24.98 25.52 -8.69
CA ASP A 40 -25.07 26.75 -7.89
C ASP A 40 -25.31 26.48 -6.40
N LYS A 41 -25.96 25.36 -6.05
CA LYS A 41 -26.20 24.96 -4.66
C LYS A 41 -25.10 24.08 -4.11
N VAL A 42 -24.58 23.14 -4.91
CA VAL A 42 -23.60 22.14 -4.46
C VAL A 42 -22.18 22.70 -4.39
N LEU A 43 -21.72 23.41 -5.43
CA LEU A 43 -20.31 23.84 -5.49
C LEU A 43 -19.93 24.79 -4.35
N PRO A 44 -20.73 25.81 -3.99
CA PRO A 44 -20.40 26.71 -2.89
C PRO A 44 -20.33 26.01 -1.53
N VAL A 45 -21.25 25.08 -1.23
CA VAL A 45 -21.28 24.42 0.10
C VAL A 45 -20.12 23.43 0.31
N ILE A 46 -19.55 22.90 -0.77
CA ILE A 46 -18.38 22.01 -0.66
C ILE A 46 -17.05 22.76 -0.74
N GLU A 47 -17.01 24.03 -1.13
CA GLU A 47 -15.79 24.80 -1.39
C GLU A 47 -14.91 24.96 -0.17
N SER A 48 -15.49 25.07 1.03
CA SER A 48 -14.78 25.12 2.31
C SER A 48 -14.10 23.81 2.69
N LEU A 49 -14.44 22.70 2.05
CA LEU A 49 -13.88 21.39 2.35
C LEU A 49 -12.55 21.20 1.65
N HIS A 50 -11.68 20.37 2.23
CA HIS A 50 -10.43 19.97 1.57
C HIS A 50 -10.72 19.32 0.21
N TYR A 51 -9.94 19.64 -0.82
CA TYR A 51 -10.18 19.24 -2.21
C TYR A 51 -10.39 17.73 -2.43
N THR A 52 -9.71 16.87 -1.64
CA THR A 52 -9.92 15.41 -1.71
C THR A 52 -11.30 14.99 -1.20
N THR A 53 -11.87 15.73 -0.25
CA THR A 53 -13.25 15.52 0.21
C THR A 53 -14.23 16.00 -0.85
N GLN A 54 -14.01 17.19 -1.43
CA GLN A 54 -14.78 17.68 -2.57
C GLN A 54 -14.79 16.64 -3.70
N ARG A 55 -13.62 16.12 -4.09
CA ARG A 55 -13.47 15.09 -5.11
C ARG A 55 -14.30 13.84 -4.83
N ASN A 56 -14.29 13.36 -3.59
CA ASN A 56 -15.06 12.17 -3.20
C ASN A 56 -16.59 12.44 -3.26
N ILE A 57 -17.03 13.61 -2.79
CA ILE A 57 -18.43 14.03 -2.89
C ILE A 57 -18.86 14.13 -4.36
N LEU A 58 -18.07 14.80 -5.21
CA LEU A 58 -18.35 14.96 -6.62
C LEU A 58 -18.40 13.61 -7.36
N ASN A 59 -17.46 12.70 -7.08
CA ASN A 59 -17.52 11.34 -7.64
C ASN A 59 -18.82 10.62 -7.28
N SER A 60 -19.24 10.71 -6.01
CA SER A 60 -20.46 10.06 -5.53
C SER A 60 -21.71 10.69 -6.13
N LEU A 61 -21.73 12.01 -6.23
CA LEU A 61 -22.85 12.76 -6.82
C LEU A 61 -22.99 12.49 -8.33
N ILE A 62 -21.89 12.47 -9.08
CA ILE A 62 -21.89 12.14 -10.51
C ILE A 62 -22.45 10.73 -10.74
N VAL A 63 -22.03 9.75 -9.92
CA VAL A 63 -22.56 8.38 -10.00
C VAL A 63 -24.07 8.36 -9.72
N TYR A 64 -24.53 9.05 -8.68
CA TYR A 64 -25.93 9.11 -8.30
C TYR A 64 -26.78 9.81 -9.37
N LEU A 65 -26.32 10.96 -9.91
CA LEU A 65 -27.04 11.68 -10.95
C LEU A 65 -27.14 10.89 -12.26
N LYS A 66 -26.11 10.11 -12.60
CA LYS A 66 -26.16 9.19 -13.74
C LYS A 66 -27.13 8.03 -13.51
N ALA A 67 -27.14 7.48 -12.28
CA ALA A 67 -28.04 6.41 -11.88
C ALA A 67 -29.53 6.84 -11.82
N THR A 68 -29.77 8.14 -11.78
CA THR A 68 -31.14 8.75 -11.81
C THR A 68 -31.44 9.47 -13.13
N ASP A 69 -30.75 9.07 -14.22
CA ASP A 69 -30.98 9.53 -15.60
C ASP A 69 -30.98 11.05 -15.79
N ASN A 70 -30.20 11.77 -14.97
CA ASN A 70 -30.06 13.21 -15.17
C ASN A 70 -29.28 13.53 -16.45
N PRO A 71 -29.67 14.58 -17.17
CA PRO A 71 -29.05 14.93 -18.46
C PRO A 71 -27.57 15.29 -18.29
N PRO A 72 -26.71 14.98 -19.30
CA PRO A 72 -25.29 15.30 -19.26
C PRO A 72 -24.95 16.76 -18.96
N SER A 73 -25.81 17.70 -19.43
CA SER A 73 -25.66 19.14 -19.17
C SER A 73 -25.67 19.48 -17.68
N LYS A 74 -26.53 18.81 -16.90
CA LYS A 74 -26.61 19.01 -15.43
C LYS A 74 -25.39 18.48 -14.70
N ILE A 75 -24.71 17.49 -15.28
CA ILE A 75 -23.58 16.78 -14.65
C ILE A 75 -22.23 17.41 -15.03
N LYS A 76 -22.18 18.14 -16.16
CA LYS A 76 -20.94 18.64 -16.76
C LYS A 76 -20.07 19.45 -15.80
N SER A 77 -20.61 20.43 -15.10
CA SER A 77 -19.86 21.28 -14.17
C SER A 77 -19.28 20.48 -13.00
N PHE A 78 -19.96 19.43 -12.52
CA PHE A 78 -19.44 18.54 -11.48
C PHE A 78 -18.27 17.70 -11.99
N ILE A 79 -18.34 17.21 -13.24
CA ILE A 79 -17.26 16.49 -13.89
C ILE A 79 -16.02 17.37 -14.02
N GLU A 80 -16.17 18.59 -14.55
CA GLU A 80 -15.06 19.54 -14.73
C GLU A 80 -14.37 19.87 -13.39
N LYS A 81 -15.13 20.16 -12.34
CA LYS A 81 -14.57 20.43 -11.01
C LYS A 81 -13.87 19.20 -10.43
N ARG A 82 -14.48 18.01 -10.55
CA ARG A 82 -13.88 16.74 -10.13
C ARG A 82 -12.56 16.48 -10.88
N ASP A 83 -12.51 16.69 -12.17
CA ASP A 83 -11.32 16.41 -13.00
C ASP A 83 -10.18 17.37 -12.67
N LYS A 84 -10.48 18.63 -12.38
CA LYS A 84 -9.49 19.56 -11.82
C LYS A 84 -8.88 19.02 -10.51
N HIS A 85 -9.70 18.51 -9.59
CA HIS A 85 -9.21 17.90 -8.36
C HIS A 85 -8.48 16.57 -8.60
N ASN A 86 -8.84 15.80 -9.61
CA ASN A 86 -8.12 14.58 -10.00
C ASN A 86 -6.71 14.91 -10.50
N THR A 87 -6.58 15.96 -11.32
CA THR A 87 -5.28 16.45 -11.83
C THR A 87 -4.39 16.89 -10.66
N GLN A 88 -4.88 17.77 -9.79
CA GLN A 88 -4.16 18.19 -8.59
C GLN A 88 -3.73 17.01 -7.72
N TYR A 89 -4.63 16.07 -7.46
CA TYR A 89 -4.32 14.87 -6.67
C TYR A 89 -3.23 14.02 -7.32
N LYS A 90 -3.27 13.87 -8.64
CA LYS A 90 -2.28 13.12 -9.40
C LYS A 90 -0.90 13.78 -9.33
N GLU A 91 -0.84 15.09 -9.50
CA GLU A 91 0.40 15.88 -9.40
C GLU A 91 1.02 15.76 -8.00
N GLU A 92 0.22 15.93 -6.94
CA GLU A 92 0.69 15.74 -5.57
C GLU A 92 1.22 14.32 -5.32
N GLN A 93 0.55 13.28 -5.82
CA GLN A 93 1.03 11.89 -5.67
C GLN A 93 2.32 11.64 -6.46
N MET A 94 2.45 12.21 -7.66
CA MET A 94 3.63 12.05 -8.50
C MET A 94 4.84 12.84 -7.98
N SER A 95 4.63 13.96 -7.28
CA SER A 95 5.72 14.78 -6.72
C SER A 95 6.62 14.00 -5.76
N GLY A 96 6.11 12.93 -5.16
CA GLY A 96 6.83 12.13 -4.15
C GLY A 96 7.07 12.87 -2.83
N LYS A 97 6.56 14.10 -2.68
CA LYS A 97 6.72 14.89 -1.45
C LYS A 97 5.87 14.31 -0.32
N ILE A 98 6.40 14.37 0.89
CA ILE A 98 5.66 14.02 2.11
C ILE A 98 4.62 15.11 2.33
N SER A 99 3.33 14.74 2.41
CA SER A 99 2.27 15.70 2.67
C SER A 99 2.37 16.32 4.07
N GLU A 100 1.86 17.54 4.26
CA GLU A 100 1.84 18.21 5.56
C GLU A 100 1.18 17.35 6.66
N LYS A 101 0.19 16.55 6.29
CA LYS A 101 -0.49 15.62 7.19
C LYS A 101 0.40 14.43 7.60
N GLN A 102 1.32 14.02 6.75
CA GLN A 102 2.23 12.90 7.01
C GLN A 102 3.50 13.34 7.75
N LYS A 103 4.02 14.54 7.49
CA LYS A 103 5.27 15.06 8.06
C LYS A 103 5.45 14.82 9.56
N PRO A 104 4.46 15.07 10.43
CA PRO A 104 4.63 14.90 11.88
C PRO A 104 4.89 13.45 12.30
N ASN A 105 4.49 12.47 11.48
CA ASN A 105 4.52 11.05 11.79
C ASN A 105 5.43 10.23 10.86
N PHE A 106 6.01 10.84 9.83
CA PHE A 106 6.94 10.18 8.94
C PHE A 106 8.32 10.08 9.61
N VAL A 107 8.88 8.87 9.65
CA VAL A 107 10.17 8.57 10.27
C VAL A 107 10.99 7.68 9.33
N SER A 108 12.29 7.54 9.59
CA SER A 108 13.13 6.57 8.86
C SER A 108 12.76 5.13 9.20
N LEU A 109 13.14 4.19 8.34
CA LEU A 109 12.98 2.76 8.63
C LEU A 109 13.80 2.34 9.86
N ASP A 110 14.97 2.96 10.07
CA ASP A 110 15.80 2.71 11.25
C ASP A 110 15.12 3.14 12.54
N SER A 111 14.41 4.27 12.56
CA SER A 111 13.59 4.65 13.72
C SER A 111 12.52 3.62 14.07
N VAL A 112 11.96 2.93 13.05
CA VAL A 112 11.04 1.81 13.30
C VAL A 112 11.77 0.61 13.85
N ARG A 113 12.98 0.29 13.37
CA ARG A 113 13.83 -0.78 13.90
C ARG A 113 14.23 -0.53 15.36
N GLU A 114 14.65 0.69 15.67
CA GLU A 114 14.95 1.11 17.06
C GLU A 114 13.74 0.98 17.98
N MET A 115 12.55 1.37 17.53
CA MET A 115 11.31 1.15 18.28
C MET A 115 11.11 -0.33 18.58
N LEU A 116 11.36 -1.22 17.64
CA LEU A 116 11.23 -2.66 17.82
C LEU A 116 12.24 -3.20 18.84
N GLU A 117 13.46 -2.70 18.86
CA GLU A 117 14.44 -3.07 19.89
C GLU A 117 14.01 -2.58 21.30
N LYS A 118 13.35 -1.42 21.43
CA LYS A 118 12.75 -0.97 22.69
C LYS A 118 11.59 -1.88 23.17
N ILE A 119 10.82 -2.45 22.25
CA ILE A 119 9.68 -3.34 22.57
C ILE A 119 10.17 -4.76 22.91
N LYS A 120 11.27 -5.20 22.34
CA LYS A 120 11.77 -6.57 22.40
C LYS A 120 11.90 -7.16 23.82
N PRO A 121 12.40 -6.43 24.84
CA PRO A 121 12.42 -6.95 26.21
C PRO A 121 11.04 -7.35 26.75
N GLU A 122 10.01 -6.53 26.49
CA GLU A 122 8.63 -6.87 26.89
C GLU A 122 8.14 -8.13 26.15
N ILE A 123 8.48 -8.27 24.85
CA ILE A 123 8.13 -9.47 24.08
C ILE A 123 8.83 -10.72 24.62
N ASP A 124 10.08 -10.61 25.05
CA ASP A 124 10.83 -11.74 25.60
C ASP A 124 10.26 -12.21 26.95
N ILE A 125 9.71 -11.29 27.75
CA ILE A 125 8.92 -11.63 28.95
C ILE A 125 7.62 -12.34 28.54
N ILE A 126 6.85 -11.79 27.59
CA ILE A 126 5.58 -12.36 27.13
C ILE A 126 5.78 -13.80 26.62
N LYS A 127 6.84 -14.07 25.88
CA LYS A 127 7.16 -15.41 25.36
C LYS A 127 7.39 -16.46 26.46
N LYS A 128 7.82 -16.03 27.66
CA LYS A 128 8.09 -16.91 28.79
C LYS A 128 6.84 -17.21 29.63
N MET A 129 5.85 -16.31 29.62
CA MET A 129 4.63 -16.40 30.45
C MET A 129 3.90 -17.75 30.33
N PRO A 130 3.58 -18.30 29.13
CA PRO A 130 2.87 -19.57 29.04
C PRO A 130 3.65 -20.76 29.60
N LYS A 131 4.98 -20.74 29.49
CA LYS A 131 5.83 -21.77 30.06
C LYS A 131 5.84 -21.76 31.61
N ALA A 132 5.59 -20.58 32.19
CA ALA A 132 5.43 -20.38 33.61
C ALA A 132 3.97 -20.58 34.09
N GLY A 133 3.09 -21.09 33.25
CA GLY A 133 1.67 -21.29 33.58
C GLY A 133 0.83 -19.98 33.56
N ILE A 134 1.41 -18.87 33.12
CA ILE A 134 0.73 -17.56 33.14
C ILE A 134 -0.05 -17.37 31.83
N THR A 135 -1.36 -17.19 31.94
CA THR A 135 -2.22 -16.88 30.78
C THR A 135 -1.97 -15.46 30.27
N LEU A 136 -1.78 -15.32 28.96
CA LEU A 136 -1.61 -14.01 28.32
C LEU A 136 -2.92 -13.23 28.33
N ASN A 137 -2.89 -12.05 28.94
CA ASN A 137 -4.00 -11.10 28.86
C ASN A 137 -4.09 -10.43 27.49
N ARG A 138 -5.17 -9.67 27.25
CA ARG A 138 -5.41 -8.98 25.98
C ARG A 138 -4.29 -7.98 25.62
N ALA A 139 -3.74 -7.28 26.60
CA ALA A 139 -2.66 -6.31 26.36
C ALA A 139 -1.39 -6.99 25.85
N ASN A 140 -0.98 -8.10 26.47
CA ASN A 140 0.18 -8.89 26.05
C ASN A 140 0.00 -9.48 24.65
N ARG A 141 -1.19 -10.04 24.36
CA ARG A 141 -1.53 -10.55 23.03
C ARG A 141 -1.47 -9.44 21.97
N ASN A 142 -2.03 -8.27 22.26
CA ASN A 142 -2.01 -7.12 21.35
C ASN A 142 -0.58 -6.61 21.13
N LEU A 143 0.24 -6.49 22.16
CA LEU A 143 1.62 -6.03 22.01
C LEU A 143 2.44 -7.02 21.18
N PHE A 144 2.31 -8.32 21.42
CA PHE A 144 3.01 -9.33 20.64
C PHE A 144 2.51 -9.35 19.18
N SER A 145 1.21 -9.19 18.95
CA SER A 145 0.65 -9.05 17.59
C SER A 145 1.20 -7.82 16.88
N ALA A 146 1.23 -6.65 17.54
CA ALA A 146 1.77 -5.43 16.97
C ALA A 146 3.26 -5.56 16.63
N TYR A 147 4.07 -6.09 17.53
CA TYR A 147 5.50 -6.35 17.32
C TYR A 147 5.71 -7.25 16.09
N THR A 148 4.97 -8.36 16.01
CA THR A 148 5.06 -9.30 14.91
C THR A 148 4.65 -8.66 13.58
N LEU A 149 3.57 -7.87 13.56
CA LEU A 149 3.13 -7.13 12.38
C LEU A 149 4.15 -6.07 11.93
N PHE A 150 4.74 -5.31 12.85
CA PHE A 150 5.81 -4.37 12.50
C PHE A 150 6.99 -5.09 11.84
N GLN A 151 7.43 -6.23 12.37
CA GLN A 151 8.49 -7.05 11.77
C GLN A 151 8.12 -7.50 10.35
N PHE A 152 6.86 -7.81 10.07
CA PHE A 152 6.39 -8.07 8.71
C PHE A 152 6.50 -6.84 7.81
N TYR A 153 5.99 -5.69 8.27
CA TYR A 153 5.93 -4.50 7.43
C TYR A 153 7.29 -3.92 7.08
N ILE A 154 8.32 -4.15 7.91
CA ILE A 154 9.71 -3.75 7.58
C ILE A 154 10.42 -4.71 6.62
N THR A 155 9.79 -5.84 6.26
CA THR A 155 10.32 -6.81 5.27
C THR A 155 9.42 -6.95 4.04
N ALA A 156 8.10 -6.76 4.19
CA ALA A 156 7.12 -6.90 3.11
C ALA A 156 5.99 -5.88 3.27
N PRO A 157 5.94 -4.82 2.45
CA PRO A 157 4.99 -3.71 2.60
C PRO A 157 3.60 -4.07 2.06
N LEU A 158 2.97 -5.10 2.61
CA LEU A 158 1.61 -5.50 2.24
C LEU A 158 0.57 -4.46 2.70
N ARG A 159 -0.64 -4.54 2.15
CA ARG A 159 -1.80 -3.81 2.69
C ARG A 159 -2.26 -4.50 3.98
N ASN A 160 -3.49 -4.19 4.44
CA ASN A 160 -4.07 -4.86 5.62
C ASN A 160 -4.52 -6.31 5.32
N ASP A 161 -3.88 -6.97 4.37
CA ASP A 161 -4.20 -8.34 3.93
C ASP A 161 -3.89 -9.39 5.02
N PHE A 162 -3.18 -8.99 6.09
CA PHE A 162 -2.99 -9.79 7.30
C PHE A 162 -4.24 -9.86 8.20
N ALA A 163 -5.17 -8.92 8.04
CA ALA A 163 -6.41 -8.90 8.81
C ALA A 163 -7.22 -10.16 8.56
N MET A 164 -7.63 -10.84 9.64
CA MET A 164 -8.43 -12.09 9.58
C MET A 164 -7.77 -13.24 8.80
N MET A 165 -6.44 -13.24 8.65
CA MET A 165 -5.72 -14.32 7.95
C MET A 165 -5.76 -15.61 8.75
N GLU A 166 -6.13 -16.71 8.09
CA GLU A 166 -6.29 -18.03 8.71
C GLU A 166 -5.01 -18.84 8.60
N MET A 167 -4.62 -19.50 9.70
CA MET A 167 -3.50 -20.44 9.72
C MET A 167 -3.90 -21.78 9.10
N THR A 168 -3.13 -22.28 8.15
CA THR A 168 -3.40 -23.58 7.54
C THR A 168 -2.14 -24.33 7.14
N THR A 169 -2.27 -25.58 6.72
CA THR A 169 -1.19 -26.40 6.14
C THR A 169 -1.40 -26.52 4.62
N ARG A 170 -0.35 -26.84 3.86
CA ARG A 170 -0.46 -27.08 2.42
C ARG A 170 -1.51 -28.15 2.09
N ARG A 171 -1.53 -29.25 2.87
CA ARG A 171 -2.49 -30.32 2.68
C ARG A 171 -3.94 -29.87 2.91
N ALA A 172 -4.19 -29.08 3.95
CA ALA A 172 -5.51 -28.56 4.23
C ALA A 172 -5.95 -27.53 3.18
N TYR A 173 -5.05 -26.59 2.82
CA TYR A 173 -5.31 -25.59 1.78
C TYR A 173 -5.67 -26.21 0.42
N ASN A 174 -4.98 -27.28 0.01
CA ASN A 174 -5.23 -27.93 -1.28
C ASN A 174 -6.59 -28.65 -1.33
N LYS A 175 -7.21 -28.96 -0.18
CA LYS A 175 -8.55 -29.54 -0.10
C LYS A 175 -9.67 -28.51 -0.20
N LEU A 176 -9.37 -27.22 -0.01
CA LEU A 176 -10.37 -26.17 -0.10
C LEU A 176 -10.85 -26.03 -1.55
N SER A 177 -12.14 -25.83 -1.72
CA SER A 177 -12.75 -25.43 -3.00
C SER A 177 -12.25 -24.05 -3.45
N LEU A 178 -12.42 -23.72 -4.71
CA LEU A 178 -12.08 -22.40 -5.23
C LEU A 178 -12.90 -21.29 -4.56
N ASP A 179 -14.14 -21.57 -4.21
CA ASP A 179 -15.03 -20.63 -3.55
C ASP A 179 -14.54 -20.32 -2.12
N GLU A 180 -14.22 -21.34 -1.32
CA GLU A 180 -13.66 -21.16 0.03
C GLU A 180 -12.35 -20.35 0.00
N LYS A 181 -11.48 -20.59 -0.99
CA LYS A 181 -10.23 -19.84 -1.16
C LYS A 181 -10.47 -18.37 -1.44
N ARG A 182 -11.43 -18.02 -2.31
CA ARG A 182 -11.69 -16.64 -2.74
C ARG A 182 -12.08 -15.68 -1.62
N HIS A 183 -12.65 -16.18 -0.54
CA HIS A 183 -13.18 -15.35 0.54
C HIS A 183 -12.17 -15.00 1.63
N LYS A 184 -11.02 -15.68 1.68
CA LYS A 184 -10.05 -15.52 2.78
C LYS A 184 -8.61 -15.45 2.27
N ASN A 185 -7.74 -14.92 3.13
CA ASN A 185 -6.29 -15.03 2.98
C ASN A 185 -5.78 -16.06 4.00
N TYR A 186 -4.73 -16.77 3.62
CA TYR A 186 -4.20 -17.87 4.42
C TYR A 186 -2.71 -17.73 4.68
N MET A 187 -2.28 -18.17 5.85
CA MET A 187 -0.87 -18.34 6.20
C MET A 187 -0.56 -19.84 6.24
N LEU A 188 0.18 -20.32 5.23
CA LEU A 188 0.53 -21.73 5.09
C LEU A 188 1.80 -22.05 5.86
N PHE A 189 1.66 -22.89 6.88
CA PHE A 189 2.78 -23.43 7.64
C PHE A 189 3.25 -24.74 7.03
N GLU A 190 4.44 -24.72 6.45
CA GLU A 190 5.14 -25.90 5.94
C GLU A 190 6.38 -26.18 6.80
N LYS A 191 7.04 -27.34 6.65
CA LYS A 191 8.16 -27.75 7.49
C LYS A 191 9.25 -26.67 7.55
N ASN A 192 9.67 -26.15 6.40
CA ASN A 192 10.83 -25.26 6.26
C ASN A 192 10.48 -23.85 5.77
N LYS A 193 9.21 -23.52 5.57
CA LYS A 193 8.77 -22.20 5.08
C LYS A 193 7.36 -21.87 5.54
N ILE A 194 7.07 -20.58 5.58
CA ILE A 194 5.72 -20.04 5.69
C ILE A 194 5.46 -19.21 4.44
N ASN A 195 4.31 -19.46 3.81
CA ASN A 195 3.85 -18.69 2.65
C ASN A 195 2.54 -17.99 3.00
N LEU A 196 2.37 -16.76 2.51
CA LEU A 196 1.11 -16.04 2.54
C LEU A 196 0.38 -16.30 1.23
N MET A 197 -0.83 -16.83 1.31
CA MET A 197 -1.73 -17.03 0.17
C MET A 197 -2.77 -15.92 0.18
N LEU A 198 -2.62 -14.97 -0.72
CA LEU A 198 -3.53 -13.84 -0.86
C LEU A 198 -4.53 -14.12 -1.97
N ASN A 199 -5.76 -14.42 -1.58
CA ASN A 199 -6.88 -14.64 -2.50
C ASN A 199 -7.88 -13.47 -2.46
N ASN A 200 -8.08 -12.91 -1.25
CA ASN A 200 -8.97 -11.78 -1.03
C ASN A 200 -8.17 -10.52 -0.72
N TYR A 201 -7.80 -9.77 -1.76
CA TYR A 201 -7.10 -8.50 -1.65
C TYR A 201 -7.62 -7.52 -2.72
N LYS A 202 -7.23 -6.22 -2.61
CA LYS A 202 -7.84 -5.13 -3.40
C LYS A 202 -7.85 -5.37 -4.91
N THR A 203 -6.83 -6.01 -5.46
CA THR A 203 -6.64 -6.24 -6.90
C THR A 203 -6.66 -7.72 -7.27
N ALA A 204 -7.29 -8.56 -6.46
CA ALA A 204 -7.39 -10.00 -6.71
C ALA A 204 -8.10 -10.33 -8.03
N GLY A 205 -9.11 -9.53 -8.42
CA GLY A 205 -9.79 -9.69 -9.70
C GLY A 205 -8.90 -9.47 -10.93
N THR A 206 -7.80 -8.72 -10.79
CA THR A 206 -6.85 -8.46 -11.89
C THR A 206 -5.69 -9.45 -11.90
N TYR A 207 -5.17 -9.79 -10.71
CA TYR A 207 -3.91 -10.55 -10.58
C TYR A 207 -4.08 -11.98 -10.05
N GLY A 208 -5.31 -12.39 -9.71
CA GLY A 208 -5.59 -13.71 -9.18
C GLY A 208 -4.96 -13.98 -7.81
N GLU A 209 -4.76 -15.26 -7.49
CA GLU A 209 -4.08 -15.71 -6.28
C GLU A 209 -2.61 -15.29 -6.28
N LYS A 210 -2.12 -14.82 -5.13
CA LYS A 210 -0.69 -14.50 -4.92
C LYS A 210 -0.11 -15.33 -3.79
N THR A 211 1.01 -15.98 -4.06
CA THR A 211 1.84 -16.62 -3.05
C THR A 211 3.03 -15.73 -2.72
N ILE A 212 3.18 -15.33 -1.47
CA ILE A 212 4.28 -14.51 -0.99
C ILE A 212 5.06 -15.31 0.06
N PRO A 213 6.33 -15.66 -0.22
CA PRO A 213 7.17 -16.32 0.77
C PRO A 213 7.51 -15.35 1.90
N MET A 214 7.51 -15.84 3.13
CA MET A 214 7.87 -15.07 4.30
C MET A 214 9.39 -14.98 4.45
N ASP A 215 9.89 -13.82 4.85
CA ASP A 215 11.31 -13.65 5.23
C ASP A 215 11.69 -14.62 6.37
N LYS A 216 12.89 -15.18 6.33
CA LYS A 216 13.34 -16.20 7.29
C LYS A 216 13.38 -15.73 8.75
N LYS A 217 13.71 -14.47 8.99
CA LYS A 217 13.73 -13.90 10.35
C LYS A 217 12.30 -13.77 10.87
N VAL A 218 11.40 -13.28 10.03
CA VAL A 218 9.97 -13.13 10.35
C VAL A 218 9.29 -14.50 10.49
N GLU A 219 9.64 -15.48 9.65
CA GLU A 219 9.16 -16.87 9.76
C GLU A 219 9.44 -17.47 11.15
N ARG A 220 10.67 -17.31 11.65
CA ARG A 220 11.05 -17.79 12.99
C ARG A 220 10.23 -17.10 14.09
N LEU A 221 10.04 -15.79 13.96
CA LEU A 221 9.20 -15.04 14.90
C LEU A 221 7.74 -15.52 14.84
N MET A 222 7.21 -15.74 13.64
CA MET A 222 5.83 -16.19 13.45
C MET A 222 5.58 -17.59 14.01
N ARG A 223 6.51 -18.54 13.82
CA ARG A 223 6.41 -19.88 14.42
C ARG A 223 6.38 -19.80 15.96
N ASN A 224 7.17 -18.90 16.54
CA ASN A 224 7.14 -18.66 17.97
C ASN A 224 5.84 -17.98 18.41
N PHE A 225 5.37 -16.99 17.66
CA PHE A 225 4.13 -16.27 17.92
C PHE A 225 2.92 -17.22 17.99
N VAL A 226 2.72 -18.06 16.99
CA VAL A 226 1.60 -19.02 16.97
C VAL A 226 1.71 -20.06 18.10
N LYS A 227 2.93 -20.51 18.40
CA LYS A 227 3.20 -21.45 19.51
C LYS A 227 2.85 -20.83 20.87
N VAL A 228 3.31 -19.62 21.14
CA VAL A 228 3.09 -18.91 22.41
C VAL A 228 1.61 -18.57 22.61
N LEU A 229 0.90 -18.22 21.53
CA LEU A 229 -0.53 -17.93 21.60
C LEU A 229 -1.42 -19.18 21.54
N GLY A 230 -0.84 -20.37 21.29
CA GLY A 230 -1.54 -21.65 21.24
C GLY A 230 -2.39 -21.83 19.99
N TYR A 231 -2.10 -21.11 18.90
CA TYR A 231 -2.85 -21.23 17.63
C TYR A 231 -2.65 -22.57 16.95
N LYS A 232 -3.71 -23.05 16.33
CA LYS A 232 -3.79 -24.32 15.57
C LYS A 232 -4.25 -24.05 14.12
N THR A 233 -4.12 -25.05 13.27
CA THR A 233 -4.70 -25.02 11.93
C THR A 233 -6.20 -24.70 11.99
N GLY A 234 -6.65 -23.72 11.23
CA GLY A 234 -8.02 -23.19 11.23
C GLY A 234 -8.19 -21.91 12.06
N ASP A 235 -7.25 -21.60 12.97
CA ASP A 235 -7.34 -20.39 13.76
C ASP A 235 -6.98 -19.13 12.94
N VAL A 236 -7.62 -18.02 13.26
CA VAL A 236 -7.29 -16.72 12.71
C VAL A 236 -6.09 -16.14 13.46
N VAL A 237 -4.98 -15.93 12.75
CA VAL A 237 -3.70 -15.50 13.34
C VAL A 237 -3.76 -14.07 13.85
N PHE A 238 -4.39 -13.18 13.11
CA PHE A 238 -4.61 -11.79 13.48
C PHE A 238 -6.11 -11.48 13.46
N PRO A 239 -6.84 -11.75 14.55
CA PRO A 239 -8.30 -11.59 14.62
C PRO A 239 -8.70 -10.11 14.77
N TYR A 240 -8.27 -9.29 13.83
CA TYR A 240 -8.53 -7.86 13.79
C TYR A 240 -9.14 -7.49 12.44
N SER A 241 -10.14 -6.59 12.46
CA SER A 241 -10.54 -5.91 11.23
C SER A 241 -9.37 -5.07 10.68
N SER A 242 -9.37 -4.74 9.40
CA SER A 242 -8.34 -3.89 8.78
C SER A 242 -8.15 -2.56 9.51
N ASN A 243 -9.23 -1.96 10.02
CA ASN A 243 -9.15 -0.73 10.80
C ASN A 243 -8.54 -0.99 12.19
N THR A 244 -8.98 -2.04 12.89
CA THR A 244 -8.47 -2.39 14.22
C THR A 244 -6.97 -2.72 14.17
N LEU A 245 -6.52 -3.43 13.12
CA LEU A 245 -5.11 -3.72 12.88
C LEU A 245 -4.30 -2.43 12.71
N THR A 246 -4.79 -1.49 11.89
CA THR A 246 -4.15 -0.18 11.73
C THR A 246 -4.09 0.59 13.05
N GLN A 247 -5.18 0.61 13.82
CA GLN A 247 -5.22 1.28 15.13
C GLN A 247 -4.30 0.63 16.17
N LEU A 248 -4.13 -0.69 16.12
CA LEU A 248 -3.18 -1.41 16.97
C LEU A 248 -1.75 -0.92 16.73
N LEU A 249 -1.34 -0.81 15.47
CA LEU A 249 -0.01 -0.29 15.10
C LEU A 249 0.17 1.18 15.51
N ILE A 250 -0.83 2.03 15.25
CA ILE A 250 -0.80 3.45 15.63
C ILE A 250 -0.65 3.62 17.15
N ARG A 251 -1.40 2.87 17.96
CA ARG A 251 -1.32 2.95 19.42
C ARG A 251 0.05 2.50 19.92
N THR A 252 0.58 1.41 19.35
CA THR A 252 1.90 0.90 19.72
C THR A 252 2.98 1.90 19.37
N SER A 253 3.06 2.39 18.14
CA SER A 253 4.08 3.36 17.75
C SER A 253 3.96 4.68 18.53
N LYS A 254 2.72 5.12 18.84
CA LYS A 254 2.51 6.30 19.68
C LYS A 254 3.07 6.10 21.09
N LYS A 255 2.88 4.89 21.68
CA LYS A 255 3.39 4.56 23.04
C LYS A 255 4.91 4.64 23.10
N TYR A 256 5.63 4.10 22.10
CA TYR A 256 7.08 3.90 22.20
C TYR A 256 7.94 5.01 21.57
N ILE A 257 7.43 5.70 20.56
CA ILE A 257 8.17 6.77 19.85
C ILE A 257 7.35 8.04 19.59
N ASN A 258 6.17 8.17 20.21
CA ASN A 258 5.26 9.30 20.05
C ASN A 258 4.91 9.66 18.60
N LYS A 259 4.84 8.65 17.70
CA LYS A 259 4.48 8.80 16.28
C LYS A 259 3.27 7.93 15.95
N LYS A 260 2.39 8.42 15.07
CA LYS A 260 1.18 7.67 14.63
C LYS A 260 1.49 6.93 13.32
N ILE A 261 2.04 5.73 13.43
CA ILE A 261 2.46 4.92 12.29
C ILE A 261 1.46 3.79 12.05
N GLY A 262 0.62 3.95 11.04
CA GLY A 262 -0.29 2.91 10.56
C GLY A 262 0.28 2.16 9.34
N THR A 263 -0.46 1.19 8.84
CA THR A 263 -0.03 0.30 7.74
C THR A 263 0.36 1.05 6.45
N THR A 264 -0.40 2.07 6.08
CA THR A 264 -0.06 2.90 4.91
C THR A 264 1.24 3.66 5.12
N MET A 265 1.47 4.22 6.32
CA MET A 265 2.71 4.92 6.64
C MET A 265 3.92 3.99 6.60
N LEU A 266 3.79 2.77 7.15
CA LEU A 266 4.86 1.75 7.09
C LEU A 266 5.25 1.40 5.65
N ARG A 267 4.25 1.33 4.75
CA ARG A 267 4.52 1.09 3.32
C ARG A 267 5.27 2.25 2.68
N HIS A 268 4.92 3.50 3.01
CA HIS A 268 5.67 4.67 2.54
C HIS A 268 7.09 4.66 3.09
N ILE A 269 7.27 4.42 4.40
CA ILE A 269 8.59 4.35 5.05
C ILE A 269 9.46 3.29 4.37
N TYR A 270 8.97 2.05 4.24
CA TYR A 270 9.70 0.95 3.62
C TYR A 270 10.09 1.24 2.16
N LEU A 271 9.15 1.73 1.35
CA LEU A 271 9.40 2.00 -0.07
C LEU A 271 10.32 3.20 -0.27
N SER A 272 10.24 4.21 0.59
CA SER A 272 11.14 5.36 0.55
C SER A 272 12.57 4.99 0.95
N ASP A 273 12.73 4.13 1.95
CA ASP A 273 14.05 3.59 2.36
C ASP A 273 14.68 2.78 1.21
N LYS A 274 13.89 1.91 0.59
CA LYS A 274 14.40 0.98 -0.44
C LYS A 274 14.66 1.62 -1.81
N TYR A 275 13.86 2.61 -2.20
CA TYR A 275 13.85 3.15 -3.56
C TYR A 275 14.01 4.68 -3.63
N GLY A 276 14.18 5.35 -2.48
CA GLY A 276 14.19 6.82 -2.44
C GLY A 276 15.35 7.41 -3.24
N GLU A 277 16.57 6.91 -3.04
CA GLU A 277 17.77 7.35 -3.75
C GLU A 277 17.67 7.05 -5.24
N SER A 278 17.40 5.81 -5.60
CA SER A 278 17.24 5.38 -7.00
C SER A 278 16.15 6.14 -7.76
N LYS A 279 15.09 6.56 -7.06
CA LYS A 279 14.06 7.41 -7.66
C LYS A 279 14.60 8.81 -7.97
N LEU A 280 15.37 9.41 -7.07
CA LEU A 280 15.96 10.74 -7.25
C LEU A 280 16.99 10.71 -8.38
N GLU A 281 17.84 9.69 -8.44
CA GLU A 281 18.80 9.48 -9.53
C GLU A 281 18.09 9.35 -10.87
N SER A 282 17.07 8.49 -10.95
CA SER A 282 16.25 8.30 -12.15
C SER A 282 15.55 9.59 -12.61
N GLN A 283 15.09 10.42 -11.66
CA GLN A 283 14.51 11.72 -11.99
C GLN A 283 15.54 12.70 -12.54
N ALA A 284 16.72 12.80 -11.92
CA ALA A 284 17.81 13.66 -12.37
C ALA A 284 18.32 13.28 -13.77
N ASP A 285 18.43 12.00 -14.06
CA ASP A 285 18.85 11.52 -15.38
C ASP A 285 17.80 11.76 -16.44
N ALA A 286 16.53 11.53 -16.14
CA ALA A 286 15.42 11.84 -17.05
C ALA A 286 15.38 13.34 -17.39
N GLU A 287 15.60 14.22 -16.40
CA GLU A 287 15.68 15.66 -16.61
C GLU A 287 16.85 16.04 -17.52
N LYS A 288 18.06 15.51 -17.27
CA LYS A 288 19.24 15.72 -18.13
C LYS A 288 18.98 15.26 -19.57
N MET A 289 18.29 14.16 -19.76
CA MET A 289 17.96 13.61 -21.10
C MET A 289 16.74 14.27 -21.74
N GLY A 290 16.05 15.20 -21.05
CA GLY A 290 14.90 15.91 -21.59
C GLY A 290 13.63 15.07 -21.81
N HIS A 291 13.46 14.00 -21.05
CA HIS A 291 12.28 13.13 -21.13
C HIS A 291 11.70 12.79 -19.74
N SER A 292 10.52 12.15 -19.70
CA SER A 292 9.91 11.74 -18.44
C SER A 292 10.58 10.47 -17.88
N VAL A 293 10.55 10.29 -16.54
CA VAL A 293 10.98 9.04 -15.89
C VAL A 293 10.24 7.82 -16.46
N LYS A 294 8.98 7.99 -16.85
CA LYS A 294 8.22 6.92 -17.51
C LYS A 294 8.83 6.55 -18.85
N THR A 295 9.17 7.53 -19.69
CA THR A 295 9.84 7.29 -20.97
C THR A 295 11.20 6.62 -20.77
N GLN A 296 11.96 7.05 -19.74
CA GLN A 296 13.22 6.40 -19.39
C GLN A 296 13.01 4.92 -19.09
N GLN A 297 12.08 4.58 -18.20
CA GLN A 297 11.84 3.20 -17.78
C GLN A 297 11.25 2.33 -18.90
N ASP A 298 10.28 2.86 -19.66
CA ASP A 298 9.58 2.07 -20.68
C ASP A 298 10.40 1.88 -21.97
N VAL A 299 11.26 2.84 -22.30
CA VAL A 299 11.95 2.88 -23.61
C VAL A 299 13.45 2.55 -23.49
N TYR A 300 14.16 3.12 -22.51
CA TYR A 300 15.63 3.06 -22.45
C TYR A 300 16.16 2.01 -21.47
N VAL A 301 15.49 1.76 -20.36
CA VAL A 301 15.89 0.72 -19.42
C VAL A 301 15.48 -0.64 -19.96
N LYS A 302 16.46 -1.52 -20.19
CA LYS A 302 16.24 -2.90 -20.65
C LYS A 302 16.43 -3.88 -19.51
N ASP A 303 15.89 -5.09 -19.66
CA ASP A 303 16.09 -6.17 -18.68
C ASP A 303 17.57 -6.60 -18.70
N PRO A 304 18.28 -6.53 -17.57
CA PRO A 304 19.67 -6.96 -17.51
C PRO A 304 19.87 -8.43 -17.86
N ASN A 305 18.84 -9.27 -17.72
CA ASN A 305 18.91 -10.68 -18.09
C ASN A 305 18.91 -10.91 -19.62
N ASP A 306 18.55 -9.89 -20.41
CA ASP A 306 18.58 -9.96 -21.87
C ASP A 306 19.97 -9.59 -22.44
N PHE A 307 20.90 -9.13 -21.59
CA PHE A 307 22.23 -8.75 -22.02
C PHE A 307 23.05 -10.01 -22.35
N GLN A 308 23.56 -10.08 -23.61
CA GLN A 308 24.51 -11.10 -24.00
C GLN A 308 25.86 -10.80 -23.35
N PRO A 309 26.58 -11.81 -22.86
CA PRO A 309 27.99 -11.63 -22.48
C PRO A 309 28.77 -11.09 -23.64
N ILE A 310 29.66 -10.13 -23.43
CA ILE A 310 30.67 -9.77 -24.43
C ILE A 310 31.62 -10.95 -24.48
N GLU A 311 31.59 -11.71 -25.56
CA GLU A 311 32.63 -12.68 -25.83
C GLU A 311 33.94 -11.90 -26.08
N ASP A 312 34.96 -12.15 -25.27
CA ASP A 312 36.27 -11.53 -25.42
C ASP A 312 36.92 -12.08 -26.73
N HIS A 313 36.62 -11.42 -27.84
CA HIS A 313 37.28 -11.66 -29.12
C HIS A 313 38.65 -10.97 -29.24
N LEU A 314 39.29 -10.64 -28.09
CA LEU A 314 40.54 -9.88 -28.05
C LEU A 314 41.78 -10.62 -28.54
N GLU A 315 41.70 -11.88 -29.02
CA GLU A 315 42.89 -12.61 -29.48
C GLU A 315 43.23 -12.43 -30.96
N ASN A 316 42.40 -11.80 -31.80
CA ASN A 316 42.66 -11.73 -33.24
C ASN A 316 42.38 -10.36 -33.93
N ASP A 317 42.17 -9.30 -33.20
CA ASP A 317 42.06 -7.99 -33.86
C ASP A 317 43.44 -7.42 -34.19
N PRO A 318 43.69 -6.97 -35.44
CA PRO A 318 44.94 -6.29 -35.80
C PRO A 318 45.03 -5.01 -34.97
N PRO A 319 46.27 -4.59 -34.58
CA PRO A 319 46.46 -3.38 -33.80
C PRO A 319 45.82 -2.20 -34.52
N LEU A 320 45.03 -1.41 -33.75
CA LEU A 320 44.42 -0.18 -34.25
C LEU A 320 45.48 0.71 -34.87
N PRO A 321 45.26 1.29 -36.08
CA PRO A 321 46.20 2.24 -36.66
C PRO A 321 46.41 3.42 -35.71
N ASP A 322 47.67 3.82 -35.52
CA ASP A 322 48.07 4.99 -34.76
C ASP A 322 47.31 6.21 -35.26
N PHE A 323 46.33 6.67 -34.47
CA PHE A 323 45.70 7.97 -34.68
C PHE A 323 46.76 9.04 -34.37
N ILE A 324 47.38 9.58 -35.41
CA ILE A 324 48.16 10.81 -35.30
C ILE A 324 47.17 11.91 -34.91
N LEU A 325 47.18 12.32 -33.64
CA LEU A 325 46.53 13.53 -33.19
C LEU A 325 47.18 14.69 -33.92
N ALA A 326 46.48 15.22 -34.91
CA ALA A 326 46.87 16.50 -35.51
C ALA A 326 46.82 17.55 -34.40
N ASP A 327 47.97 18.15 -34.11
CA ASP A 327 48.12 19.26 -33.16
C ASP A 327 47.63 20.53 -33.87
N ASP A 328 46.30 20.78 -33.75
CA ASP A 328 45.69 22.04 -34.19
C ASP A 328 45.67 23.00 -32.98
N SER A 329 46.83 23.49 -32.58
CA SER A 329 46.96 24.66 -31.74
C SER A 329 46.86 25.92 -32.61
N PRO A 330 45.86 26.81 -32.45
CA PRO A 330 45.87 28.09 -33.15
C PRO A 330 46.94 28.99 -32.54
N GLU A 331 47.90 29.42 -33.35
CA GLU A 331 48.80 30.49 -33.02
C GLU A 331 48.01 31.79 -32.75
N ILE A 332 48.17 32.32 -31.55
CA ILE A 332 47.68 33.64 -31.18
C ILE A 332 48.68 34.65 -31.71
N VAL A 333 48.22 35.48 -32.66
CA VAL A 333 48.83 36.77 -33.02
C VAL A 333 47.97 37.89 -32.48
#